data_0de27dc59c192a5887b7cd5b96166683
#
_entry.id   0de27dc59c192a5887b7cd5b96166683
#
_cell.length_a   1.000
_cell.length_b   1.000
_cell.length_c   1.000
_cell.angle_alpha   90.00
_cell.angle_beta   90.00
_cell.angle_gamma   90.00
#
_symmetry.space_group_name_H-M   'P 1'
#
loop_
_entity.id
_entity.type
_entity.pdbx_description
1 polymer ?
#
loop_
_entity_poly.entity_id
_entity_poly.type
_entity_poly.pdbx_seq_one_letter_code
_entity_poly.pdbx_strand_id
1 'polypeptide(L)'
;ILLKSGNRKAWWFGKVIWNILSVLGFYLVLYLSVTAVSIVTGGFKAAQPEVVAFLLENQKIENAGTELYMYAMAVPVIVSLAIAVTQMMIAVVFQPPMGYIWVCAVIAAGIFIYSPYSLGNYLMLMRTPVLLYGSILNALWAVVLGSLLILVSVVIGSITIEKKDIYS
;
A
#
# COMPACT_ATOMS: atom_id res chain seq x y z
N ILE A 1 -24.35 7.36 -15.75
CA ILE A 1 -24.44 7.21 -14.27
C ILE A 1 -24.19 8.56 -13.57
N LEU A 2 -23.20 9.37 -14.00
CA LEU A 2 -22.92 10.71 -13.46
C LEU A 2 -24.10 11.68 -13.61
N LEU A 3 -24.84 11.59 -14.73
CA LEU A 3 -26.02 12.42 -15.01
C LEU A 3 -27.19 12.15 -14.05
N LYS A 4 -27.23 10.99 -13.42
CA LYS A 4 -28.33 10.56 -12.53
C LYS A 4 -28.03 10.85 -11.05
N SER A 5 -26.76 11.06 -10.67
CA SER A 5 -26.39 11.46 -9.32
C SER A 5 -26.24 12.98 -9.29
N GLY A 6 -27.24 13.69 -8.78
CA GLY A 6 -27.25 15.16 -8.70
C GLY A 6 -26.12 15.76 -7.84
N ASN A 7 -25.19 14.95 -7.31
CA ASN A 7 -24.07 15.39 -6.48
C ASN A 7 -22.77 14.69 -6.91
N ARG A 8 -21.91 15.42 -7.64
CA ARG A 8 -20.61 14.93 -8.14
C ARG A 8 -19.67 14.54 -7.02
N LYS A 9 -19.70 15.26 -5.89
CA LYS A 9 -18.91 14.90 -4.71
C LYS A 9 -19.31 13.53 -4.15
N ALA A 10 -20.61 13.28 -4.01
CA ALA A 10 -21.09 11.99 -3.52
C ALA A 10 -20.61 10.82 -4.40
N TRP A 11 -20.57 11.02 -5.72
CA TRP A 11 -20.02 10.03 -6.65
C TRP A 11 -18.52 9.80 -6.40
N TRP A 12 -17.73 10.87 -6.23
CA TRP A 12 -16.30 10.77 -5.95
C TRP A 12 -16.03 10.01 -4.65
N PHE A 13 -16.69 10.41 -3.56
CA PHE A 13 -16.54 9.72 -2.26
C PHE A 13 -16.98 8.26 -2.34
N GLY A 14 -18.05 7.95 -3.08
CA GLY A 14 -18.45 6.56 -3.33
C GLY A 14 -17.35 5.75 -4.02
N LYS A 15 -16.64 6.34 -4.98
CA LYS A 15 -15.49 5.70 -5.65
C LYS A 15 -14.30 5.53 -4.72
N VAL A 16 -14.00 6.51 -3.87
CA VAL A 16 -12.95 6.40 -2.85
C VAL A 16 -13.25 5.27 -1.88
N ILE A 17 -14.48 5.22 -1.34
CA ILE A 17 -14.90 4.15 -0.42
C ILE A 17 -14.80 2.78 -1.10
N TRP A 18 -15.29 2.67 -2.34
CA TRP A 18 -15.20 1.42 -3.10
C TRP A 18 -13.76 0.97 -3.31
N ASN A 19 -12.85 1.90 -3.63
CA ASN A 19 -11.43 1.62 -3.79
C ASN A 19 -10.80 1.12 -2.48
N ILE A 20 -11.10 1.79 -1.36
CA ILE A 20 -10.63 1.37 -0.03
C ILE A 20 -11.13 -0.04 0.31
N LEU A 21 -12.42 -0.30 0.12
CA LEU A 21 -13.01 -1.62 0.38
C LEU A 21 -12.39 -2.70 -0.51
N SER A 22 -12.09 -2.39 -1.77
CA SER A 22 -11.46 -3.33 -2.69
C SER A 22 -10.05 -3.70 -2.24
N VAL A 23 -9.23 -2.73 -1.81
CA VAL A 23 -7.87 -3.00 -1.30
C VAL A 23 -7.92 -3.79 0.00
N LEU A 24 -8.80 -3.41 0.94
CA LEU A 24 -8.97 -4.15 2.20
C LEU A 24 -9.47 -5.57 1.95
N GLY A 25 -10.42 -5.75 1.04
CA GLY A 25 -10.93 -7.07 0.63
C GLY A 25 -9.83 -7.94 0.03
N PHE A 26 -8.97 -7.38 -0.83
CA PHE A 26 -7.82 -8.10 -1.38
C PHE A 26 -6.88 -8.59 -0.28
N TYR A 27 -6.49 -7.72 0.65
CA TYR A 27 -5.61 -8.11 1.76
C TYR A 27 -6.26 -9.12 2.71
N LEU A 28 -7.57 -9.01 2.96
CA LEU A 28 -8.32 -9.99 3.75
C LEU A 28 -8.24 -11.37 3.11
N VAL A 29 -8.52 -11.48 1.81
CA VAL A 29 -8.43 -12.76 1.08
C VAL A 29 -6.99 -13.29 1.10
N LEU A 30 -5.99 -12.42 0.90
CA LEU A 30 -4.58 -12.79 0.94
C LEU A 30 -4.20 -13.36 2.30
N TYR A 31 -4.53 -12.69 3.39
CA TYR A 31 -4.19 -13.15 4.75
C TYR A 31 -4.93 -14.42 5.13
N LEU A 32 -6.21 -14.56 4.74
CA LEU A 32 -6.95 -15.80 4.94
C LEU A 32 -6.31 -16.96 4.17
N SER A 33 -5.87 -16.73 2.94
CA SER A 33 -5.21 -17.75 2.12
C SER A 33 -3.88 -18.20 2.74
N VAL A 34 -3.05 -17.25 3.20
CA VAL A 34 -1.79 -17.55 3.88
C VAL A 34 -2.05 -18.35 5.17
N THR A 35 -3.05 -17.94 5.95
CA THR A 35 -3.43 -18.64 7.19
C THR A 35 -3.93 -20.05 6.89
N ALA A 36 -4.75 -20.25 5.89
CA ALA A 36 -5.26 -21.55 5.49
C ALA A 36 -4.12 -22.49 5.07
N VAL A 37 -3.20 -22.02 4.22
CA VAL A 37 -2.00 -22.79 3.83
C VAL A 37 -1.15 -23.13 5.05
N SER A 38 -0.93 -22.20 5.96
CA SER A 38 -0.16 -22.43 7.18
C SER A 38 -0.77 -23.52 8.05
N ILE A 39 -2.09 -23.57 8.18
CA ILE A 39 -2.80 -24.61 8.94
C ILE A 39 -2.61 -25.99 8.28
N VAL A 40 -2.77 -26.06 6.95
CA VAL A 40 -2.67 -27.31 6.20
C VAL A 40 -1.24 -27.87 6.20
N THR A 41 -0.23 -27.01 6.15
CA THR A 41 1.19 -27.44 6.10
C THR A 41 1.81 -27.77 7.46
N GLY A 42 1.06 -27.81 8.52
CA GLY A 42 1.55 -28.24 9.84
C GLY A 42 1.53 -27.18 10.91
N GLY A 43 0.75 -26.13 10.72
CA GLY A 43 0.55 -25.05 11.69
C GLY A 43 1.62 -23.97 11.63
N PHE A 44 1.48 -22.99 12.48
CA PHE A 44 2.40 -21.86 12.66
C PHE A 44 3.75 -22.26 13.27
N LYS A 45 4.32 -23.39 12.86
CA LYS A 45 5.69 -23.70 13.21
C LYS A 45 6.57 -22.66 12.52
N ALA A 46 7.45 -22.06 13.32
CA ALA A 46 8.47 -21.17 12.79
C ALA A 46 9.09 -21.79 11.54
N ALA A 47 9.26 -21.00 10.48
CA ALA A 47 9.90 -21.43 9.25
C ALA A 47 11.16 -22.22 9.60
N GLN A 48 11.49 -23.21 8.77
CA GLN A 48 12.62 -24.11 9.03
C GLN A 48 13.81 -23.29 9.53
N PRO A 49 14.39 -23.68 10.68
CA PRO A 49 15.43 -22.87 11.35
C PRO A 49 16.59 -22.50 10.43
N GLU A 50 16.87 -23.33 9.42
CA GLU A 50 17.92 -23.09 8.44
C GLU A 50 17.64 -21.89 7.51
N VAL A 51 16.40 -21.75 7.00
CA VAL A 51 16.02 -20.61 6.13
C VAL A 51 15.91 -19.32 6.95
N VAL A 52 15.40 -19.43 8.16
CA VAL A 52 15.35 -18.30 9.10
C VAL A 52 16.76 -17.91 9.51
N ALA A 53 17.63 -18.86 9.86
CA ALA A 53 19.03 -18.61 10.19
C ALA A 53 19.77 -17.93 9.05
N PHE A 54 19.61 -18.42 7.80
CA PHE A 54 20.22 -17.79 6.62
C PHE A 54 19.75 -16.35 6.37
N LEU A 55 18.45 -16.08 6.57
CA LEU A 55 17.89 -14.73 6.44
C LEU A 55 18.25 -13.82 7.62
N LEU A 56 18.56 -14.41 8.79
CA LEU A 56 18.70 -13.72 10.06
C LEU A 56 20.12 -13.83 10.66
N GLU A 57 21.06 -14.43 9.92
CA GLU A 57 22.43 -14.69 10.37
C GLU A 57 23.19 -13.44 10.89
N ASN A 58 22.64 -12.25 10.60
CA ASN A 58 23.18 -10.97 11.04
C ASN A 58 22.24 -10.16 11.97
N GLN A 59 21.16 -10.73 12.52
CA GLN A 59 20.21 -9.94 13.30
C GLN A 59 19.84 -10.59 14.64
N LYS A 60 20.01 -9.80 15.71
CA LYS A 60 19.45 -10.10 17.03
C LYS A 60 17.94 -9.88 17.01
N ILE A 61 17.15 -10.96 16.83
CA ILE A 61 15.67 -10.91 16.76
C ILE A 61 15.09 -11.13 18.16
N GLU A 62 15.59 -10.49 19.16
CA GLU A 62 15.00 -10.60 20.50
C GLU A 62 13.60 -9.94 20.60
N ASN A 63 13.27 -8.97 19.70
CA ASN A 63 11.98 -8.25 19.71
C ASN A 63 11.30 -8.19 18.34
N ALA A 64 11.69 -9.02 17.38
CA ALA A 64 11.25 -8.91 15.98
C ALA A 64 9.78 -9.29 15.74
N GLY A 65 9.11 -9.96 16.66
CA GLY A 65 7.76 -10.47 16.45
C GLY A 65 6.75 -9.37 16.09
N THR A 66 6.61 -8.36 16.94
CA THR A 66 5.62 -7.28 16.74
C THR A 66 6.00 -6.39 15.57
N GLU A 67 7.27 -6.04 15.43
CA GLU A 67 7.76 -5.22 14.32
C GLU A 67 7.59 -5.94 12.98
N LEU A 68 7.90 -7.23 12.92
CA LEU A 68 7.71 -8.04 11.72
C LEU A 68 6.24 -8.05 11.29
N TYR A 69 5.29 -8.22 12.22
CA TYR A 69 3.86 -8.17 11.90
C TYR A 69 3.45 -6.78 11.37
N MET A 70 3.95 -5.70 11.96
CA MET A 70 3.66 -4.35 11.47
C MET A 70 4.15 -4.16 10.03
N TYR A 71 5.40 -4.53 9.72
CA TYR A 71 5.96 -4.39 8.38
C TYR A 71 5.37 -5.38 7.37
N ALA A 72 5.00 -6.59 7.78
CA ALA A 72 4.45 -7.60 6.88
C ALA A 72 2.95 -7.41 6.61
N MET A 73 2.19 -6.90 7.59
CA MET A 73 0.73 -6.81 7.49
C MET A 73 0.22 -5.38 7.39
N ALA A 74 0.56 -4.48 8.31
CA ALA A 74 -0.06 -3.16 8.37
C ALA A 74 0.51 -2.20 7.33
N VAL A 75 1.83 -2.12 7.19
CA VAL A 75 2.49 -1.19 6.29
C VAL A 75 2.11 -1.42 4.82
N PRO A 76 2.11 -2.65 4.27
CA PRO A 76 1.71 -2.87 2.88
C PRO A 76 0.26 -2.45 2.60
N VAL A 77 -0.65 -2.64 3.54
CA VAL A 77 -2.05 -2.22 3.38
C VAL A 77 -2.14 -0.70 3.23
N ILE A 78 -1.50 0.05 4.13
CA ILE A 78 -1.54 1.53 4.11
C ILE A 78 -0.89 2.08 2.84
N VAL A 79 0.26 1.53 2.46
CA VAL A 79 0.98 1.95 1.25
C VAL A 79 0.18 1.62 -0.02
N SER A 80 -0.43 0.44 -0.09
CA SER A 80 -1.27 0.06 -1.22
C SER A 80 -2.53 0.92 -1.33
N LEU A 81 -3.15 1.27 -0.20
CA LEU A 81 -4.26 2.23 -0.17
C LEU A 81 -3.83 3.60 -0.70
N ALA A 82 -2.68 4.11 -0.27
CA ALA A 82 -2.14 5.38 -0.73
C ALA A 82 -1.90 5.37 -2.25
N ILE A 83 -1.27 4.33 -2.77
CA ILE A 83 -1.00 4.18 -4.20
C ILE A 83 -2.31 4.08 -4.99
N ALA A 84 -3.28 3.26 -4.54
CA ALA A 84 -4.54 3.04 -5.23
C ALA A 84 -5.42 4.31 -5.28
N VAL A 85 -5.53 5.04 -4.17
CA VAL A 85 -6.30 6.29 -4.13
C VAL A 85 -5.63 7.38 -4.97
N THR A 86 -4.29 7.48 -4.93
CA THR A 86 -3.54 8.43 -5.77
C THR A 86 -3.65 8.08 -7.24
N GLN A 87 -3.56 6.81 -7.61
CA GLN A 87 -3.79 6.32 -8.97
C GLN A 87 -5.16 6.75 -9.48
N MET A 88 -6.20 6.55 -8.69
CA MET A 88 -7.57 6.92 -9.05
C MET A 88 -7.70 8.43 -9.22
N MET A 89 -7.09 9.23 -8.36
CA MET A 89 -7.06 10.69 -8.47
C MET A 89 -6.38 11.14 -9.77
N ILE A 90 -5.20 10.60 -10.08
CA ILE A 90 -4.45 10.92 -11.31
C ILE A 90 -5.26 10.54 -12.55
N ALA A 91 -5.92 9.38 -12.54
CA ALA A 91 -6.78 8.94 -13.64
C ALA A 91 -7.98 9.88 -13.87
N VAL A 92 -8.49 10.52 -12.82
CA VAL A 92 -9.57 11.49 -12.90
C VAL A 92 -9.06 12.87 -13.35
N VAL A 93 -7.92 13.31 -12.83
CA VAL A 93 -7.33 14.63 -13.15
C VAL A 93 -6.86 14.69 -14.61
N PHE A 94 -6.10 13.70 -15.03
CA PHE A 94 -5.49 13.63 -16.36
C PHE A 94 -6.29 12.69 -17.28
N GLN A 95 -5.88 11.45 -17.33
CA GLN A 95 -6.49 10.39 -18.12
C GLN A 95 -6.20 9.02 -17.47
N PRO A 96 -7.03 7.98 -17.69
CA PRO A 96 -6.82 6.66 -17.11
C PRO A 96 -5.42 6.06 -17.31
N PRO A 97 -4.76 6.17 -18.49
CA PRO A 97 -3.40 5.65 -18.67
C PRO A 97 -2.36 6.28 -17.74
N MET A 98 -2.52 7.55 -17.38
CA MET A 98 -1.58 8.26 -16.49
C MET A 98 -1.58 7.68 -15.08
N GLY A 99 -2.73 7.17 -14.61
CA GLY A 99 -2.81 6.46 -13.35
C GLY A 99 -1.95 5.18 -13.33
N TYR A 100 -1.91 4.42 -14.43
CA TYR A 100 -1.06 3.24 -14.54
C TYR A 100 0.42 3.59 -14.61
N ILE A 101 0.78 4.63 -15.36
CA ILE A 101 2.17 5.14 -15.44
C ILE A 101 2.64 5.54 -14.04
N TRP A 102 1.80 6.18 -13.26
CA TRP A 102 2.11 6.52 -11.87
C TRP A 102 2.47 5.29 -11.02
N VAL A 103 1.66 4.23 -11.08
CA VAL A 103 1.93 2.99 -10.32
C VAL A 103 3.24 2.37 -10.75
N CYS A 104 3.47 2.26 -12.07
CA CYS A 104 4.74 1.75 -12.59
C CYS A 104 5.93 2.60 -12.13
N ALA A 105 5.80 3.92 -12.12
CA ALA A 105 6.84 4.83 -11.64
C ALA A 105 7.14 4.65 -10.14
N VAL A 106 6.12 4.48 -9.29
CA VAL A 106 6.29 4.23 -7.85
C VAL A 106 6.98 2.90 -7.59
N ILE A 107 6.61 1.85 -8.31
CA ILE A 107 7.24 0.53 -8.19
C ILE A 107 8.69 0.61 -8.68
N ALA A 108 8.94 1.21 -9.84
CA ALA A 108 10.28 1.38 -10.38
C ALA A 108 11.17 2.22 -9.44
N ALA A 109 10.66 3.32 -8.91
CA ALA A 109 11.37 4.12 -7.92
C ALA A 109 11.70 3.29 -6.66
N GLY A 110 10.78 2.43 -6.21
CA GLY A 110 11.04 1.50 -5.11
C GLY A 110 12.16 0.51 -5.40
N ILE A 111 12.33 0.07 -6.65
CA ILE A 111 13.40 -0.86 -7.03
C ILE A 111 14.77 -0.17 -7.07
N PHE A 112 14.85 1.01 -7.71
CA PHE A 112 16.12 1.68 -8.00
C PHE A 112 16.57 2.67 -6.93
N ILE A 113 15.64 3.25 -6.18
CA ILE A 113 15.92 4.32 -5.22
C ILE A 113 15.64 3.83 -3.80
N TYR A 114 16.72 3.62 -3.02
CA TYR A 114 16.58 3.32 -1.59
C TYR A 114 16.45 4.64 -0.80
N SER A 115 15.22 4.99 -0.45
CA SER A 115 14.91 6.23 0.27
C SER A 115 13.70 6.04 1.18
N PRO A 116 13.67 6.66 2.38
CA PRO A 116 12.51 6.61 3.27
C PRO A 116 11.27 7.33 2.71
N TYR A 117 11.45 8.16 1.67
CA TYR A 117 10.36 8.89 1.01
C TYR A 117 9.74 8.11 -0.16
N SER A 118 10.36 7.04 -0.61
CA SER A 118 9.83 6.20 -1.69
C SER A 118 8.87 5.15 -1.14
N LEU A 119 7.59 5.29 -1.44
CA LEU A 119 6.53 4.35 -1.01
C LEU A 119 6.79 2.92 -1.49
N GLY A 120 7.38 2.74 -2.68
CA GLY A 120 7.71 1.42 -3.21
C GLY A 120 8.64 0.61 -2.32
N ASN A 121 9.52 1.26 -1.54
CA ASN A 121 10.43 0.57 -0.62
C ASN A 121 9.70 -0.14 0.52
N TYR A 122 8.58 0.40 0.97
CA TYR A 122 7.80 -0.18 2.07
C TYR A 122 6.97 -1.40 1.65
N LEU A 123 6.84 -1.65 0.35
CA LEU A 123 6.26 -2.89 -0.17
C LEU A 123 7.28 -4.03 -0.22
N MET A 124 8.57 -3.73 -0.04
CA MET A 124 9.67 -4.70 -0.06
C MET A 124 10.08 -5.06 1.37
N LEU A 125 9.55 -6.17 1.89
CA LEU A 125 9.85 -6.64 3.25
C LEU A 125 11.36 -6.79 3.50
N MET A 126 12.12 -7.21 2.49
CA MET A 126 13.59 -7.41 2.59
C MET A 126 14.37 -6.12 2.87
N ARG A 127 13.79 -4.94 2.66
CA ARG A 127 14.43 -3.63 2.92
C ARG A 127 14.05 -3.03 4.27
N THR A 128 13.16 -3.68 4.98
CA THR A 128 12.71 -3.21 6.29
C THR A 128 13.78 -3.41 7.36
N PRO A 129 13.78 -2.63 8.46
CA PRO A 129 14.76 -2.77 9.53
C PRO A 129 14.71 -4.12 10.23
N VAL A 130 13.64 -4.89 10.03
CA VAL A 130 13.50 -6.25 10.58
C VAL A 130 14.42 -7.24 9.87
N LEU A 131 14.66 -7.06 8.54
CA LEU A 131 15.45 -7.98 7.74
C LEU A 131 16.77 -7.37 7.22
N LEU A 132 16.88 -6.04 7.22
CA LEU A 132 18.08 -5.35 6.77
C LEU A 132 18.67 -4.50 7.90
N TYR A 133 19.82 -4.92 8.43
CA TYR A 133 20.53 -4.14 9.43
C TYR A 133 20.93 -2.76 8.89
N GLY A 134 20.67 -1.72 9.68
CA GLY A 134 20.94 -0.33 9.26
C GLY A 134 19.93 0.24 8.26
N SER A 135 18.78 -0.41 8.06
CA SER A 135 17.71 0.15 7.22
C SER A 135 17.25 1.51 7.75
N ILE A 136 17.16 2.48 6.82
CA ILE A 136 16.64 3.83 7.09
C ILE A 136 15.10 3.89 7.04
N LEU A 137 14.44 2.77 6.72
CA LEU A 137 12.98 2.70 6.63
C LEU A 137 12.35 2.64 8.03
N ASN A 138 11.31 3.43 8.25
CA ASN A 138 10.56 3.44 9.49
C ASN A 138 9.06 3.32 9.18
N ALA A 139 8.35 2.43 9.87
CA ALA A 139 6.91 2.22 9.70
C ALA A 139 6.11 3.51 9.91
N LEU A 140 6.51 4.39 10.83
CA LEU A 140 5.87 5.68 11.04
C LEU A 140 5.92 6.56 9.78
N TRP A 141 7.05 6.60 9.08
CA TRP A 141 7.15 7.35 7.82
C TRP A 141 6.22 6.78 6.74
N ALA A 142 6.08 5.45 6.64
CA ALA A 142 5.13 4.83 5.73
C ALA A 142 3.68 5.26 6.02
N VAL A 143 3.31 5.26 7.30
CA VAL A 143 1.96 5.67 7.74
C VAL A 143 1.72 7.16 7.48
N VAL A 144 2.67 8.03 7.84
CA VAL A 144 2.56 9.48 7.65
C VAL A 144 2.47 9.83 6.16
N LEU A 145 3.41 9.33 5.34
CA LEU A 145 3.43 9.59 3.91
C LEU A 145 2.20 9.00 3.21
N GLY A 146 1.81 7.77 3.56
CA GLY A 146 0.63 7.12 3.01
C GLY A 146 -0.65 7.87 3.34
N SER A 147 -0.84 8.26 4.60
CA SER A 147 -2.01 9.03 5.04
C SER A 147 -2.07 10.42 4.41
N LEU A 148 -0.94 11.12 4.33
CA LEU A 148 -0.85 12.42 3.66
C LEU A 148 -1.25 12.31 2.18
N LEU A 149 -0.74 11.32 1.47
CA LEU A 149 -1.07 11.11 0.06
C LEU A 149 -2.55 10.76 -0.14
N ILE A 150 -3.14 9.94 0.74
CA ILE A 150 -4.58 9.65 0.68
C ILE A 150 -5.38 10.94 0.84
N LEU A 151 -5.08 11.74 1.87
CA LEU A 151 -5.79 13.00 2.13
C LEU A 151 -5.68 13.98 0.96
N VAL A 152 -4.46 14.21 0.47
CA VAL A 152 -4.20 15.09 -0.68
C VAL A 152 -4.94 14.61 -1.92
N SER A 153 -4.91 13.30 -2.20
CA SER A 153 -5.58 12.72 -3.37
C SER A 153 -7.10 12.83 -3.29
N VAL A 154 -7.68 12.61 -2.11
CA VAL A 154 -9.13 12.75 -1.91
C VAL A 154 -9.57 14.19 -2.12
N VAL A 155 -8.81 15.17 -1.56
CA VAL A 155 -9.13 16.61 -1.69
C VAL A 155 -8.99 17.07 -3.15
N ILE A 156 -7.86 16.77 -3.80
CA ILE A 156 -7.63 17.18 -5.20
C ILE A 156 -8.68 16.56 -6.12
N GLY A 157 -8.96 15.27 -5.97
CA GLY A 157 -9.98 14.59 -6.77
C GLY A 157 -11.37 15.17 -6.58
N SER A 158 -11.75 15.55 -5.35
CA SER A 158 -13.01 16.20 -5.03
C SER A 158 -13.16 17.56 -5.75
N ILE A 159 -12.10 18.38 -5.71
CA ILE A 159 -12.08 19.70 -6.36
C ILE A 159 -12.12 19.56 -7.89
N THR A 160 -11.37 18.60 -8.43
CA THR A 160 -11.29 18.39 -9.87
C THR A 160 -12.63 17.95 -10.46
N ILE A 161 -13.33 17.04 -9.77
CA ILE A 161 -14.63 16.54 -10.23
C ILE A 161 -15.71 17.62 -10.24
N GLU A 162 -15.63 18.59 -9.32
CA GLU A 162 -16.56 19.73 -9.36
C GLU A 162 -16.35 20.63 -10.56
N LYS A 163 -15.07 20.85 -10.92
CA LYS A 163 -14.69 21.79 -12.00
C LYS A 163 -14.71 21.17 -13.39
N LYS A 164 -14.69 19.84 -13.50
CA LYS A 164 -14.61 19.15 -14.79
C LYS A 164 -15.95 19.21 -15.51
N ASP A 165 -16.00 19.95 -16.62
CA ASP A 165 -17.15 19.94 -17.51
C ASP A 165 -17.28 18.58 -18.20
N ILE A 166 -18.48 18.00 -18.13
CA ILE A 166 -18.78 16.69 -18.70
C ILE A 166 -19.00 16.75 -20.22
N TYR A 167 -19.04 17.94 -20.78
CA TYR A 167 -19.38 18.21 -22.16
C TYR A 167 -18.20 18.63 -23.06
N SER A 168 -16.98 18.52 -22.57
CA SER A 168 -15.78 18.77 -23.38
C SER A 168 -15.09 17.47 -23.77
#